data_330a6d81d964565123756eeb9992aa85
#
_entry.id   330a6d81d964565123756eeb9992aa85
#
_cell.length_a   1.000
_cell.length_b   1.000
_cell.length_c   1.000
_cell.angle_alpha   90.00
_cell.angle_beta   90.00
_cell.angle_gamma   90.00
#
_symmetry.space_group_name_H-M   'P 1'
#
loop_
_entity.id
_entity.type
_entity.pdbx_description
1 polymer ?
#
loop_
_entity_poly.entity_id
_entity_poly.type
_entity_poly.pdbx_seq_one_letter_code
_entity_poly.pdbx_strand_id
1 'polypeptide(L)'
;MLQSESALRGTVGFLMPEGTFERVFSELDLARLRSESRLHLLSDRPLRPERVDDRALLAEAEVIVTGWGSPALDEPLLRMLPSLRAVAHSAGSVRGIVTDALLDRHVSLTSSAAANAVPVAEFTVAMIVLAAKRTFWAAETLRSSNAPVDAERAWPTVGSHGITVGVVGASRIGRLVIERLASLDVRVLVADPTLDHEQQLAIGVPCVTLEELAARSDIVTLHAPALPSTRHLVDRGLLRLMRPGTTVINTARGDLVDHEALADRLERGDLVAILDVTSPEILPSTSRLWSTPNTVITPHIAGSAGNELGRLATNTVDEVLHLVRTGAFRRPITIAALALQA
;
A
#
# COMPACT_ATOMS: atom_id res chain seq x y z
N MET A 1 11.43 -36.70 -14.42
CA MET A 1 11.68 -37.23 -13.07
C MET A 1 11.17 -36.18 -12.10
N LEU A 2 10.01 -36.39 -11.52
CA LEU A 2 9.46 -35.54 -10.46
C LEU A 2 10.35 -35.78 -9.22
N GLN A 3 11.12 -34.77 -8.82
CA GLN A 3 11.76 -34.79 -7.51
C GLN A 3 10.64 -34.89 -6.47
N SER A 4 10.68 -35.89 -5.62
CA SER A 4 9.78 -36.00 -4.47
C SER A 4 10.02 -34.75 -3.62
N GLU A 5 9.05 -33.81 -3.64
CA GLU A 5 9.08 -32.69 -2.69
C GLU A 5 9.02 -33.30 -1.28
N SER A 6 10.16 -33.30 -0.59
CA SER A 6 10.17 -33.69 0.81
C SER A 6 9.24 -32.75 1.57
N ALA A 7 8.37 -33.31 2.41
CA ALA A 7 7.47 -32.54 3.25
C ALA A 7 8.27 -31.45 4.03
N LEU A 8 7.71 -30.27 4.16
CA LEU A 8 8.29 -29.20 4.98
C LEU A 8 8.53 -29.70 6.41
N ARG A 9 9.72 -29.52 6.96
CA ARG A 9 10.02 -29.78 8.39
C ARG A 9 9.38 -28.75 9.30
N GLY A 10 8.99 -27.59 8.71
CA GLY A 10 8.33 -26.49 9.41
C GLY A 10 9.25 -25.63 10.26
N THR A 11 10.55 -25.56 9.95
CA THR A 11 11.49 -24.67 10.65
C THR A 11 11.28 -23.22 10.20
N VAL A 12 10.89 -22.35 11.15
CA VAL A 12 10.51 -20.95 10.90
C VAL A 12 11.43 -20.00 11.65
N GLY A 13 11.99 -19.00 10.95
CA GLY A 13 12.78 -17.93 11.54
C GLY A 13 12.27 -16.55 11.12
N PHE A 14 12.52 -15.55 11.94
CA PHE A 14 12.25 -14.15 11.62
C PHE A 14 13.53 -13.47 11.11
N LEU A 15 13.42 -12.69 10.05
CA LEU A 15 14.52 -11.91 9.47
C LEU A 15 14.06 -10.50 9.18
N MET A 16 14.11 -9.63 10.20
CA MET A 16 13.71 -8.24 10.16
C MET A 16 14.36 -7.46 11.30
N PRO A 17 14.35 -6.11 11.26
CA PRO A 17 14.79 -5.30 12.40
C PRO A 17 13.99 -5.61 13.68
N GLU A 18 14.67 -5.63 14.83
CA GLU A 18 14.06 -5.95 16.13
C GLU A 18 12.86 -5.03 16.44
N GLY A 19 13.01 -3.71 16.24
CA GLY A 19 11.93 -2.76 16.46
C GLY A 19 10.74 -2.94 15.50
N THR A 20 10.93 -3.56 14.31
CA THR A 20 9.81 -3.94 13.44
C THR A 20 9.11 -5.18 14.00
N PHE A 21 9.89 -6.17 14.43
CA PHE A 21 9.36 -7.39 15.04
C PHE A 21 8.50 -7.09 16.28
N GLU A 22 9.02 -6.32 17.22
CA GLU A 22 8.34 -5.94 18.47
C GLU A 22 7.05 -5.16 18.24
N ARG A 23 6.99 -4.33 17.19
CA ARG A 23 5.79 -3.57 16.83
C ARG A 23 4.73 -4.42 16.14
N VAL A 24 5.13 -5.41 15.35
CA VAL A 24 4.22 -6.20 14.51
C VAL A 24 3.73 -7.44 15.22
N PHE A 25 4.61 -8.19 15.88
CA PHE A 25 4.27 -9.50 16.47
C PHE A 25 4.09 -9.42 17.98
N SER A 26 2.95 -9.88 18.45
CA SER A 26 2.65 -10.01 19.87
C SER A 26 3.05 -11.39 20.41
N GLU A 27 3.14 -11.52 21.74
CA GLU A 27 3.32 -12.84 22.39
C GLU A 27 2.21 -13.83 22.02
N LEU A 28 0.99 -13.36 21.75
CA LEU A 28 -0.10 -14.21 21.29
C LEU A 28 0.19 -14.79 19.90
N ASP A 29 0.75 -13.99 18.98
CA ASP A 29 1.14 -14.44 17.64
C ASP A 29 2.24 -15.52 17.72
N LEU A 30 3.25 -15.31 18.57
CA LEU A 30 4.32 -16.28 18.80
C LEU A 30 3.79 -17.55 19.46
N ALA A 31 2.89 -17.43 20.44
CA ALA A 31 2.25 -18.56 21.07
C ALA A 31 1.44 -19.41 20.08
N ARG A 32 0.76 -18.79 19.11
CA ARG A 32 0.06 -19.48 18.03
C ARG A 32 1.02 -20.29 17.15
N LEU A 33 2.18 -19.72 16.79
CA LEU A 33 3.22 -20.45 16.05
C LEU A 33 3.77 -21.62 16.85
N ARG A 34 4.13 -21.41 18.14
CA ARG A 34 4.65 -22.46 19.03
C ARG A 34 3.65 -23.60 19.31
N SER A 35 2.36 -23.32 19.26
CA SER A 35 1.31 -24.32 19.48
C SER A 35 1.11 -25.29 18.32
N GLU A 36 1.64 -24.99 17.14
CA GLU A 36 1.54 -25.85 15.96
C GLU A 36 2.59 -26.97 16.02
N SER A 37 2.14 -28.22 16.15
CA SER A 37 3.02 -29.38 16.32
C SER A 37 3.94 -29.66 15.14
N ARG A 38 3.60 -29.17 13.96
CA ARG A 38 4.39 -29.31 12.72
C ARG A 38 5.36 -28.15 12.50
N LEU A 39 5.40 -27.18 13.42
CA LEU A 39 6.23 -25.99 13.30
C LEU A 39 7.29 -26.00 14.42
N HIS A 40 8.51 -25.71 14.02
CA HIS A 40 9.61 -25.45 14.94
C HIS A 40 10.08 -24.01 14.77
N LEU A 41 9.77 -23.17 15.75
CA LEU A 41 10.24 -21.78 15.77
C LEU A 41 11.70 -21.75 16.22
N LEU A 42 12.58 -21.32 15.32
CA LEU A 42 14.03 -21.33 15.53
C LEU A 42 14.49 -20.34 16.60
N SER A 43 13.75 -19.25 16.80
CA SER A 43 14.05 -18.23 17.79
C SER A 43 12.82 -17.38 18.07
N ASP A 44 12.69 -16.89 19.31
CA ASP A 44 11.65 -15.95 19.73
C ASP A 44 11.98 -14.48 19.37
N ARG A 45 13.10 -14.25 18.72
CA ARG A 45 13.57 -12.95 18.23
C ARG A 45 14.00 -13.03 16.77
N PRO A 46 14.15 -11.91 16.08
CA PRO A 46 14.73 -11.91 14.73
C PRO A 46 16.16 -12.46 14.72
N LEU A 47 16.45 -13.26 13.70
CA LEU A 47 17.78 -13.78 13.40
C LEU A 47 18.60 -12.70 12.68
N ARG A 48 19.88 -12.61 12.99
CA ARG A 48 20.81 -11.61 12.46
C ARG A 48 21.97 -12.30 11.71
N PRO A 49 22.10 -12.12 10.39
CA PRO A 49 23.14 -12.75 9.58
C PRO A 49 24.57 -12.45 10.05
N GLU A 50 24.80 -11.30 10.68
CA GLU A 50 26.08 -10.89 11.23
C GLU A 50 26.48 -11.66 12.51
N ARG A 51 25.53 -12.29 13.22
CA ARG A 51 25.79 -13.06 14.45
C ARG A 51 26.12 -14.50 14.10
N VAL A 52 27.22 -15.00 14.64
CA VAL A 52 27.70 -16.37 14.37
C VAL A 52 26.65 -17.43 14.79
N ASP A 53 26.07 -17.26 15.99
CA ASP A 53 25.07 -18.20 16.52
C ASP A 53 23.80 -18.26 15.66
N ASP A 54 23.41 -17.14 15.08
CA ASP A 54 22.19 -17.08 14.26
C ASP A 54 22.40 -17.71 12.86
N ARG A 55 23.66 -17.82 12.38
CA ARG A 55 23.95 -18.42 11.07
C ARG A 55 23.58 -19.91 11.00
N ALA A 56 23.79 -20.65 12.11
CA ALA A 56 23.37 -22.04 12.19
C ALA A 56 21.84 -22.16 12.09
N LEU A 57 21.10 -21.31 12.79
CA LEU A 57 19.63 -21.25 12.74
C LEU A 57 19.12 -20.83 11.36
N LEU A 58 19.77 -19.84 10.73
CA LEU A 58 19.43 -19.43 9.36
C LEU A 58 19.62 -20.58 8.35
N ALA A 59 20.66 -21.39 8.53
CA ALA A 59 20.91 -22.54 7.65
C ALA A 59 19.81 -23.63 7.75
N GLU A 60 19.13 -23.73 8.87
CA GLU A 60 18.04 -24.67 9.11
C GLU A 60 16.67 -24.14 8.68
N ALA A 61 16.53 -22.81 8.48
CA ALA A 61 15.27 -22.17 8.19
C ALA A 61 14.71 -22.57 6.83
N GLU A 62 13.56 -23.24 6.82
CA GLU A 62 12.79 -23.51 5.60
C GLU A 62 11.83 -22.37 5.28
N VAL A 63 11.36 -21.66 6.29
CA VAL A 63 10.46 -20.51 6.16
C VAL A 63 11.08 -19.31 6.87
N ILE A 64 11.18 -18.19 6.15
CA ILE A 64 11.60 -16.91 6.75
C ILE A 64 10.41 -15.95 6.75
N VAL A 65 10.14 -15.38 7.92
CA VAL A 65 9.20 -14.27 8.08
C VAL A 65 9.98 -12.97 8.01
N THR A 66 9.60 -12.11 7.08
CA THR A 66 10.22 -10.79 6.84
C THR A 66 9.21 -9.66 7.12
N GLY A 67 9.68 -8.42 7.20
CA GLY A 67 8.85 -7.23 7.41
C GLY A 67 9.54 -5.97 6.90
N TRP A 68 9.04 -4.80 7.27
CA TRP A 68 9.71 -3.55 6.91
C TRP A 68 11.14 -3.48 7.44
N GLY A 69 12.05 -3.04 6.57
CA GLY A 69 13.48 -2.96 6.88
C GLY A 69 14.24 -4.28 6.83
N SER A 70 13.59 -5.38 6.41
CA SER A 70 14.30 -6.63 6.11
C SER A 70 15.30 -6.42 4.98
N PRO A 71 16.47 -7.07 5.03
CA PRO A 71 17.44 -7.01 3.95
C PRO A 71 16.88 -7.64 2.67
N ALA A 72 17.39 -7.22 1.52
CA ALA A 72 17.17 -7.91 0.27
C ALA A 72 17.69 -9.34 0.36
N LEU A 73 16.92 -10.31 -0.15
CA LEU A 73 17.30 -11.72 -0.17
C LEU A 73 18.21 -11.96 -1.38
N ASP A 74 19.40 -11.38 -1.28
CA ASP A 74 20.44 -11.45 -2.30
C ASP A 74 21.27 -12.75 -2.21
N GLU A 75 22.14 -12.99 -3.20
CA GLU A 75 22.96 -14.20 -3.27
C GLU A 75 23.83 -14.44 -2.01
N PRO A 76 24.49 -13.43 -1.39
CA PRO A 76 25.20 -13.62 -0.14
C PRO A 76 24.32 -14.12 1.00
N LEU A 77 23.15 -13.53 1.18
CA LEU A 77 22.20 -13.90 2.23
C LEU A 77 21.56 -15.27 1.96
N LEU A 78 21.22 -15.53 0.72
CA LEU A 78 20.65 -16.81 0.29
C LEU A 78 21.62 -17.99 0.48
N ARG A 79 22.94 -17.77 0.42
CA ARG A 79 23.94 -18.80 0.79
C ARG A 79 23.89 -19.18 2.27
N MET A 80 23.43 -18.30 3.14
CA MET A 80 23.20 -18.59 4.57
C MET A 80 21.86 -19.28 4.83
N LEU A 81 20.99 -19.33 3.82
CA LEU A 81 19.65 -19.91 3.85
C LEU A 81 19.51 -21.09 2.86
N PRO A 82 20.36 -22.13 2.95
CA PRO A 82 20.35 -23.23 1.98
C PRO A 82 19.06 -24.05 2.01
N SER A 83 18.36 -24.07 3.14
CA SER A 83 17.11 -24.80 3.34
C SER A 83 15.87 -24.00 2.97
N LEU A 84 16.01 -22.72 2.57
CA LEU A 84 14.89 -21.80 2.35
C LEU A 84 13.96 -22.30 1.22
N ARG A 85 12.67 -22.43 1.53
CA ARG A 85 11.60 -22.84 0.63
C ARG A 85 10.47 -21.82 0.52
N ALA A 86 10.28 -21.00 1.56
CA ALA A 86 9.18 -20.05 1.62
C ALA A 86 9.54 -18.77 2.36
N VAL A 87 8.97 -17.65 1.92
CA VAL A 87 9.06 -16.34 2.59
C VAL A 87 7.66 -15.79 2.80
N ALA A 88 7.35 -15.46 4.07
CA ALA A 88 6.12 -14.76 4.45
C ALA A 88 6.46 -13.32 4.85
N HIS A 89 6.05 -12.33 4.05
CA HIS A 89 6.34 -10.93 4.30
C HIS A 89 5.21 -10.25 5.08
N SER A 90 5.49 -9.80 6.29
CA SER A 90 4.52 -9.16 7.19
C SER A 90 4.26 -7.68 6.86
N ALA A 91 4.40 -7.30 5.59
CA ALA A 91 4.12 -5.96 5.11
C ALA A 91 3.43 -6.01 3.73
N GLY A 92 3.20 -4.83 3.13
CA GLY A 92 2.47 -4.73 1.86
C GLY A 92 3.29 -5.18 0.65
N SER A 93 4.40 -4.49 0.37
CA SER A 93 5.22 -4.71 -0.82
C SER A 93 6.45 -5.57 -0.53
N VAL A 94 6.69 -6.56 -1.37
CA VAL A 94 7.89 -7.43 -1.29
C VAL A 94 9.06 -6.92 -2.14
N ARG A 95 8.91 -5.80 -2.86
CA ARG A 95 9.94 -5.29 -3.79
C ARG A 95 11.30 -5.07 -3.13
N GLY A 96 11.32 -4.63 -1.86
CA GLY A 96 12.57 -4.39 -1.15
C GLY A 96 13.34 -5.65 -0.75
N ILE A 97 12.70 -6.81 -0.79
CA ILE A 97 13.30 -8.09 -0.37
C ILE A 97 13.49 -9.08 -1.53
N VAL A 98 12.73 -8.94 -2.62
CA VAL A 98 12.81 -9.85 -3.78
C VAL A 98 13.96 -9.43 -4.68
N THR A 99 14.79 -10.41 -5.04
CA THR A 99 15.92 -10.30 -5.97
C THR A 99 15.82 -11.38 -7.05
N ASP A 100 16.55 -11.21 -8.16
CA ASP A 100 16.61 -12.24 -9.20
C ASP A 100 17.13 -13.57 -8.63
N ALA A 101 18.12 -13.51 -7.73
CA ALA A 101 18.66 -14.70 -7.06
C ALA A 101 17.60 -15.45 -6.23
N LEU A 102 16.66 -14.74 -5.61
CA LEU A 102 15.54 -15.38 -4.90
C LEU A 102 14.55 -16.03 -5.88
N LEU A 103 14.26 -15.36 -7.00
CA LEU A 103 13.36 -15.89 -8.03
C LEU A 103 13.91 -17.15 -8.68
N ASP A 104 15.23 -17.21 -8.95
CA ASP A 104 15.92 -18.39 -9.51
C ASP A 104 15.85 -19.61 -8.60
N ARG A 105 15.67 -19.42 -7.29
CA ARG A 105 15.51 -20.51 -6.33
C ARG A 105 14.09 -21.08 -6.23
N HIS A 106 13.11 -20.51 -6.95
CA HIS A 106 11.71 -20.90 -6.91
C HIS A 106 11.11 -20.93 -5.50
N VAL A 107 11.58 -20.04 -4.62
CA VAL A 107 11.06 -19.90 -3.25
C VAL A 107 9.63 -19.40 -3.28
N SER A 108 8.72 -20.03 -2.54
CA SER A 108 7.33 -19.62 -2.44
C SER A 108 7.23 -18.30 -1.64
N LEU A 109 6.43 -17.36 -2.13
CA LEU A 109 6.29 -16.03 -1.53
C LEU A 109 4.84 -15.72 -1.16
N THR A 110 4.63 -15.08 -0.02
CA THR A 110 3.36 -14.43 0.33
C THR A 110 3.63 -13.09 1.01
N SER A 111 2.60 -12.24 1.10
CA SER A 111 2.69 -10.98 1.84
C SER A 111 1.37 -10.62 2.53
N SER A 112 1.45 -9.70 3.49
CA SER A 112 0.27 -9.11 4.14
C SER A 112 -0.34 -7.95 3.37
N ALA A 113 -0.10 -7.84 2.04
CA ALA A 113 -0.64 -6.77 1.21
C ALA A 113 -2.17 -6.70 1.23
N ALA A 114 -2.87 -7.84 1.36
CA ALA A 114 -4.32 -7.86 1.49
C ALA A 114 -4.80 -7.25 2.82
N ALA A 115 -4.09 -7.55 3.90
CA ALA A 115 -4.37 -7.00 5.22
C ALA A 115 -4.05 -5.49 5.28
N ASN A 116 -2.92 -5.07 4.68
CA ASN A 116 -2.52 -3.67 4.60
C ASN A 116 -3.42 -2.81 3.69
N ALA A 117 -4.09 -3.41 2.72
CA ALA A 117 -4.99 -2.67 1.82
C ALA A 117 -6.23 -2.11 2.55
N VAL A 118 -6.64 -2.74 3.64
CA VAL A 118 -7.83 -2.33 4.40
C VAL A 118 -7.66 -0.93 5.00
N PRO A 119 -6.64 -0.64 5.85
CA PRO A 119 -6.45 0.70 6.38
C PRO A 119 -6.20 1.75 5.31
N VAL A 120 -5.47 1.43 4.22
CA VAL A 120 -5.28 2.38 3.11
C VAL A 120 -6.62 2.78 2.51
N ALA A 121 -7.53 1.83 2.29
CA ALA A 121 -8.86 2.14 1.75
C ALA A 121 -9.70 2.96 2.74
N GLU A 122 -9.63 2.64 4.03
CA GLU A 122 -10.31 3.37 5.11
C GLU A 122 -9.81 4.82 5.21
N PHE A 123 -8.49 5.00 5.23
CA PHE A 123 -7.86 6.32 5.21
C PHE A 123 -8.26 7.13 3.97
N THR A 124 -8.20 6.51 2.79
CA THR A 124 -8.56 7.17 1.53
C THR A 124 -10.00 7.66 1.52
N VAL A 125 -10.94 6.81 1.95
CA VAL A 125 -12.37 7.19 2.01
C VAL A 125 -12.60 8.31 3.04
N ALA A 126 -11.91 8.27 4.19
CA ALA A 126 -11.95 9.36 5.15
C ALA A 126 -11.43 10.66 4.53
N MET A 127 -10.30 10.63 3.81
CA MET A 127 -9.77 11.81 3.10
C MET A 127 -10.72 12.32 2.02
N ILE A 128 -11.42 11.45 1.29
CA ILE A 128 -12.44 11.85 0.32
C ILE A 128 -13.55 12.66 0.99
N VAL A 129 -14.09 12.18 2.12
CA VAL A 129 -15.15 12.87 2.86
C VAL A 129 -14.65 14.21 3.43
N LEU A 130 -13.46 14.20 4.05
CA LEU A 130 -12.85 15.41 4.62
C LEU A 130 -12.51 16.45 3.55
N ALA A 131 -12.04 16.00 2.38
CA ALA A 131 -11.79 16.87 1.24
C ALA A 131 -13.08 17.50 0.68
N ALA A 132 -14.14 16.70 0.50
CA ALA A 132 -15.44 17.18 0.04
C ALA A 132 -16.03 18.23 1.00
N LYS A 133 -15.80 18.06 2.31
CA LYS A 133 -16.23 19.01 3.35
C LYS A 133 -15.24 20.17 3.54
N ARG A 134 -14.12 20.20 2.80
CA ARG A 134 -13.05 21.22 2.96
C ARG A 134 -12.54 21.34 4.39
N THR A 135 -12.54 20.25 5.15
CA THR A 135 -12.34 20.25 6.61
C THR A 135 -11.01 20.88 7.02
N PHE A 136 -9.90 20.53 6.36
CA PHE A 136 -8.57 21.03 6.71
C PHE A 136 -8.46 22.55 6.49
N TRP A 137 -8.98 23.03 5.36
CA TRP A 137 -8.93 24.45 4.98
C TRP A 137 -9.89 25.28 5.81
N ALA A 138 -11.10 24.78 6.09
CA ALA A 138 -12.05 25.45 6.97
C ALA A 138 -11.51 25.58 8.40
N ALA A 139 -10.89 24.53 8.93
CA ALA A 139 -10.25 24.55 10.24
C ALA A 139 -9.09 25.56 10.30
N GLU A 140 -8.25 25.61 9.27
CA GLU A 140 -7.15 26.58 9.18
C GLU A 140 -7.65 28.01 9.06
N THR A 141 -8.68 28.25 8.23
CA THR A 141 -9.30 29.57 8.09
C THR A 141 -9.89 30.03 9.42
N LEU A 142 -10.63 29.17 10.11
CA LEU A 142 -11.20 29.48 11.43
C LEU A 142 -10.09 29.84 12.44
N ARG A 143 -9.02 29.04 12.49
CA ARG A 143 -7.90 29.23 13.41
C ARG A 143 -7.13 30.52 13.12
N SER A 144 -6.90 30.86 11.86
CA SER A 144 -6.12 32.04 11.46
C SER A 144 -6.93 33.34 11.55
N SER A 145 -8.23 33.30 11.22
CA SER A 145 -9.10 34.49 11.26
C SER A 145 -9.70 34.77 12.63
N ASN A 146 -9.80 33.73 13.48
CA ASN A 146 -10.55 33.76 14.75
C ASN A 146 -11.97 34.34 14.61
N ALA A 147 -12.61 34.04 13.47
CA ALA A 147 -13.92 34.55 13.08
C ALA A 147 -14.76 33.44 12.44
N PRO A 148 -16.10 33.53 12.43
CA PRO A 148 -16.96 32.56 11.77
C PRO A 148 -16.57 32.36 10.30
N VAL A 149 -16.55 31.10 9.84
CA VAL A 149 -16.27 30.73 8.46
C VAL A 149 -17.58 30.35 7.77
N ASP A 150 -17.96 31.14 6.76
CA ASP A 150 -19.04 30.80 5.83
C ASP A 150 -18.50 29.86 4.77
N ALA A 151 -18.60 28.54 5.03
CA ALA A 151 -18.04 27.50 4.18
C ALA A 151 -18.70 27.45 2.79
N GLU A 152 -19.99 27.73 2.69
CA GLU A 152 -20.75 27.72 1.44
C GLU A 152 -20.34 28.86 0.54
N ARG A 153 -20.06 30.04 1.12
CA ARG A 153 -19.53 31.19 0.38
C ARG A 153 -18.07 31.02 -0.02
N ALA A 154 -17.25 30.47 0.87
CA ALA A 154 -15.82 30.23 0.61
C ALA A 154 -15.59 29.11 -0.42
N TRP A 155 -16.40 28.07 -0.36
CA TRP A 155 -16.32 26.91 -1.25
C TRP A 155 -17.71 26.51 -1.76
N PRO A 156 -18.17 27.06 -2.89
CA PRO A 156 -19.54 26.84 -3.38
C PRO A 156 -19.88 25.37 -3.69
N THR A 157 -18.86 24.50 -3.83
CA THR A 157 -19.01 23.06 -4.06
C THR A 157 -18.76 22.22 -2.81
N VAL A 158 -18.77 22.82 -1.62
CA VAL A 158 -18.57 22.10 -0.36
C VAL A 158 -19.71 21.10 -0.11
N GLY A 159 -19.33 19.88 0.27
CA GLY A 159 -20.27 18.80 0.56
C GLY A 159 -20.01 17.56 -0.29
N SER A 160 -20.48 16.40 0.17
CA SER A 160 -20.29 15.12 -0.50
C SER A 160 -21.47 14.63 -1.32
N HIS A 161 -22.64 15.27 -1.19
CA HIS A 161 -23.84 14.82 -1.90
C HIS A 161 -23.70 14.97 -3.42
N GLY A 162 -23.80 13.85 -4.14
CA GLY A 162 -23.84 13.83 -5.60
C GLY A 162 -22.52 14.20 -6.29
N ILE A 163 -21.40 14.37 -5.57
CA ILE A 163 -20.08 14.57 -6.19
C ILE A 163 -19.64 13.35 -6.96
N THR A 164 -18.71 13.53 -7.89
CA THR A 164 -18.10 12.45 -8.65
C THR A 164 -16.69 12.16 -8.14
N VAL A 165 -16.46 10.93 -7.70
CA VAL A 165 -15.13 10.43 -7.28
C VAL A 165 -14.57 9.56 -8.39
N GLY A 166 -13.44 9.97 -8.97
CA GLY A 166 -12.69 9.21 -9.95
C GLY A 166 -11.64 8.35 -9.29
N VAL A 167 -11.73 7.05 -9.46
CA VAL A 167 -10.78 6.05 -8.95
C VAL A 167 -9.85 5.63 -10.06
N VAL A 168 -8.57 6.00 -9.97
CA VAL A 168 -7.54 5.66 -10.94
C VAL A 168 -6.82 4.38 -10.50
N GLY A 169 -7.09 3.28 -11.22
CA GLY A 169 -6.60 1.95 -10.90
C GLY A 169 -7.57 1.13 -10.04
N ALA A 170 -8.08 0.04 -10.60
CA ALA A 170 -8.92 -0.96 -9.92
C ALA A 170 -8.08 -2.06 -9.26
N SER A 171 -6.96 -1.66 -8.65
CA SER A 171 -6.11 -2.51 -7.82
C SER A 171 -6.88 -3.04 -6.60
N ARG A 172 -6.23 -3.87 -5.78
CA ARG A 172 -6.84 -4.34 -4.52
C ARG A 172 -7.37 -3.18 -3.66
N ILE A 173 -6.59 -2.10 -3.53
CA ILE A 173 -6.99 -0.91 -2.74
C ILE A 173 -8.11 -0.17 -3.47
N GLY A 174 -7.97 0.08 -4.77
CA GLY A 174 -9.00 0.77 -5.56
C GLY A 174 -10.37 0.09 -5.48
N ARG A 175 -10.41 -1.24 -5.57
CA ARG A 175 -11.67 -2.02 -5.40
C ARG A 175 -12.27 -1.87 -4.00
N LEU A 176 -11.45 -1.89 -2.94
CA LEU A 176 -11.91 -1.67 -1.57
C LEU A 176 -12.42 -0.23 -1.37
N VAL A 177 -11.82 0.76 -2.02
CA VAL A 177 -12.30 2.15 -2.00
C VAL A 177 -13.66 2.25 -2.70
N ILE A 178 -13.81 1.66 -3.90
CA ILE A 178 -15.09 1.62 -4.64
C ILE A 178 -16.19 0.98 -3.78
N GLU A 179 -15.91 -0.17 -3.17
CA GLU A 179 -16.84 -0.89 -2.28
C GLU A 179 -17.31 0.01 -1.11
N ARG A 180 -16.38 0.70 -0.45
CA ARG A 180 -16.72 1.57 0.68
C ARG A 180 -17.45 2.84 0.26
N LEU A 181 -17.15 3.39 -0.91
CA LEU A 181 -17.85 4.55 -1.46
C LEU A 181 -19.33 4.25 -1.78
N ALA A 182 -19.69 2.98 -2.01
CA ALA A 182 -21.08 2.57 -2.25
C ALA A 182 -22.03 2.88 -1.08
N SER A 183 -21.50 3.08 0.13
CA SER A 183 -22.28 3.50 1.31
C SER A 183 -22.46 5.02 1.41
N LEU A 184 -21.80 5.79 0.53
CA LEU A 184 -21.86 7.25 0.49
C LEU A 184 -22.71 7.71 -0.69
N ASP A 185 -23.24 8.92 -0.57
CA ASP A 185 -24.08 9.54 -1.60
C ASP A 185 -23.22 10.24 -2.67
N VAL A 186 -22.35 9.45 -3.32
CA VAL A 186 -21.40 9.89 -4.35
C VAL A 186 -21.55 9.08 -5.63
N ARG A 187 -21.15 9.64 -6.76
CA ARG A 187 -20.99 8.92 -8.02
C ARG A 187 -19.52 8.48 -8.18
N VAL A 188 -19.30 7.25 -8.58
CA VAL A 188 -17.95 6.70 -8.78
C VAL A 188 -17.70 6.45 -10.26
N LEU A 189 -16.52 6.87 -10.75
CA LEU A 189 -15.96 6.51 -12.05
C LEU A 189 -14.66 5.77 -11.84
N VAL A 190 -14.34 4.83 -12.73
CA VAL A 190 -13.07 4.08 -12.68
C VAL A 190 -12.33 4.23 -14.00
N ALA A 191 -11.01 4.42 -13.94
CA ALA A 191 -10.11 4.32 -15.06
C ALA A 191 -9.01 3.30 -14.76
N ASP A 192 -9.03 2.18 -15.46
CA ASP A 192 -7.98 1.15 -15.40
C ASP A 192 -7.92 0.43 -16.77
N PRO A 193 -6.86 0.63 -17.54
CA PRO A 193 -6.74 0.04 -18.88
C PRO A 193 -6.47 -1.47 -18.86
N THR A 194 -6.23 -2.07 -17.71
CA THR A 194 -5.93 -3.51 -17.58
C THR A 194 -7.17 -4.36 -17.39
N LEU A 195 -8.34 -3.74 -17.16
CA LEU A 195 -9.58 -4.45 -16.96
C LEU A 195 -10.16 -4.96 -18.27
N ASP A 196 -10.40 -6.26 -18.34
CA ASP A 196 -11.24 -6.83 -19.38
C ASP A 196 -12.74 -6.49 -19.17
N HIS A 197 -13.56 -6.86 -20.14
CA HIS A 197 -14.99 -6.54 -20.12
C HIS A 197 -15.72 -7.18 -18.92
N GLU A 198 -15.39 -8.41 -18.58
CA GLU A 198 -16.00 -9.12 -17.43
C GLU A 198 -15.64 -8.45 -16.11
N GLN A 199 -14.38 -8.07 -15.95
CA GLN A 199 -13.89 -7.34 -14.77
C GLN A 199 -14.52 -5.95 -14.64
N GLN A 200 -14.74 -5.24 -15.78
CA GLN A 200 -15.45 -3.96 -15.79
C GLN A 200 -16.90 -4.11 -15.31
N LEU A 201 -17.60 -5.14 -15.79
CA LEU A 201 -18.96 -5.44 -15.33
C LEU A 201 -18.99 -5.82 -13.83
N ALA A 202 -18.01 -6.59 -13.38
CA ALA A 202 -17.95 -7.05 -11.98
C ALA A 202 -17.68 -5.92 -10.98
N ILE A 203 -17.04 -4.82 -11.40
CA ILE A 203 -16.80 -3.64 -10.54
C ILE A 203 -18.11 -2.91 -10.22
N GLY A 204 -19.11 -2.96 -11.11
CA GLY A 204 -20.44 -2.41 -10.88
C GLY A 204 -20.52 -0.87 -10.94
N VAL A 205 -19.46 -0.19 -11.42
CA VAL A 205 -19.44 1.26 -11.62
C VAL A 205 -18.90 1.57 -13.04
N PRO A 206 -19.23 2.74 -13.65
CA PRO A 206 -18.78 3.08 -14.98
C PRO A 206 -17.27 3.11 -15.11
N CYS A 207 -16.73 2.36 -16.09
CA CYS A 207 -15.33 2.43 -16.51
C CYS A 207 -15.19 3.40 -17.68
N VAL A 208 -14.29 4.35 -17.58
CA VAL A 208 -14.06 5.44 -18.53
C VAL A 208 -12.56 5.60 -18.83
N THR A 209 -12.20 6.42 -19.82
CA THR A 209 -10.79 6.78 -20.03
C THR A 209 -10.25 7.63 -18.87
N LEU A 210 -8.94 7.70 -18.72
CA LEU A 210 -8.31 8.49 -17.67
C LEU A 210 -8.60 9.98 -17.86
N GLU A 211 -8.62 10.45 -19.11
CA GLU A 211 -8.93 11.83 -19.48
C GLU A 211 -10.38 12.17 -19.15
N GLU A 212 -11.31 11.28 -19.49
CA GLU A 212 -12.72 11.45 -19.15
C GLU A 212 -12.94 11.47 -17.64
N LEU A 213 -12.28 10.57 -16.90
CA LEU A 213 -12.31 10.56 -15.44
C LEU A 213 -11.82 11.90 -14.88
N ALA A 214 -10.65 12.39 -15.34
CA ALA A 214 -10.07 13.65 -14.87
C ALA A 214 -11.00 14.85 -15.12
N ALA A 215 -11.64 14.91 -16.30
CA ALA A 215 -12.52 16.02 -16.66
C ALA A 215 -13.87 16.01 -15.91
N ARG A 216 -14.32 14.84 -15.45
CA ARG A 216 -15.67 14.67 -14.84
C ARG A 216 -15.66 14.58 -13.33
N SER A 217 -14.50 14.33 -12.71
CA SER A 217 -14.40 14.11 -11.26
C SER A 217 -14.26 15.40 -10.47
N ASP A 218 -14.87 15.43 -9.30
CA ASP A 218 -14.67 16.44 -8.26
C ASP A 218 -13.50 16.06 -7.35
N ILE A 219 -13.28 14.74 -7.19
CA ILE A 219 -12.14 14.16 -6.47
C ILE A 219 -11.54 13.06 -7.33
N VAL A 220 -10.22 13.07 -7.53
CA VAL A 220 -9.45 12.02 -8.21
C VAL A 220 -8.57 11.34 -7.18
N THR A 221 -8.73 10.03 -6.99
CA THR A 221 -7.92 9.24 -6.06
C THR A 221 -7.12 8.17 -6.79
N LEU A 222 -5.83 8.04 -6.44
CA LEU A 222 -4.87 7.23 -7.18
C LEU A 222 -4.61 5.90 -6.46
N HIS A 223 -4.75 4.80 -7.19
CA HIS A 223 -4.55 3.42 -6.72
C HIS A 223 -3.82 2.55 -7.76
N ALA A 224 -3.26 3.16 -8.79
CA ALA A 224 -2.43 2.47 -9.77
C ALA A 224 -1.08 2.06 -9.16
N PRO A 225 -0.43 0.98 -9.64
CA PRO A 225 0.93 0.63 -9.22
C PRO A 225 1.96 1.63 -9.79
N ALA A 226 3.09 1.82 -9.11
CA ALA A 226 4.22 2.58 -9.63
C ALA A 226 5.06 1.69 -10.58
N LEU A 227 4.86 1.87 -11.87
CA LEU A 227 5.57 1.20 -12.95
C LEU A 227 6.25 2.24 -13.85
N PRO A 228 7.22 1.87 -14.69
CA PRO A 228 7.74 2.79 -15.69
C PRO A 228 6.64 3.40 -16.57
N SER A 229 5.60 2.63 -16.91
CA SER A 229 4.45 3.06 -17.73
C SER A 229 3.44 3.96 -16.99
N THR A 230 3.46 3.97 -15.66
CA THR A 230 2.55 4.80 -14.84
C THR A 230 3.27 5.95 -14.16
N ARG A 231 4.58 6.11 -14.41
CA ARG A 231 5.31 7.27 -13.90
C ARG A 231 4.72 8.55 -14.47
N HIS A 232 4.43 9.49 -13.60
CA HIS A 232 3.76 10.75 -13.92
C HIS A 232 2.44 10.53 -14.68
N LEU A 233 1.69 9.47 -14.30
CA LEU A 233 0.36 9.21 -14.84
C LEU A 233 -0.55 10.44 -14.72
N VAL A 234 -0.41 11.18 -13.61
CA VAL A 234 -1.01 12.49 -13.40
C VAL A 234 0.02 13.56 -13.80
N ASP A 235 0.14 13.75 -15.09
CA ASP A 235 1.03 14.72 -15.69
C ASP A 235 0.37 16.09 -15.90
N ARG A 236 1.12 17.03 -16.46
CA ARG A 236 0.63 18.38 -16.82
C ARG A 236 -0.56 18.34 -17.78
N GLY A 237 -0.61 17.36 -18.69
CA GLY A 237 -1.71 17.17 -19.64
C GLY A 237 -3.00 16.79 -18.93
N LEU A 238 -2.94 15.77 -18.10
CA LEU A 238 -4.09 15.30 -17.33
C LEU A 238 -4.57 16.34 -16.30
N LEU A 239 -3.64 17.01 -15.61
CA LEU A 239 -3.97 18.08 -14.66
C LEU A 239 -4.74 19.24 -15.33
N ARG A 240 -4.45 19.57 -16.60
CA ARG A 240 -5.21 20.59 -17.34
C ARG A 240 -6.66 20.25 -17.60
N LEU A 241 -7.00 18.95 -17.67
CA LEU A 241 -8.37 18.49 -17.88
C LEU A 241 -9.22 18.59 -16.61
N MET A 242 -8.58 18.62 -15.45
CA MET A 242 -9.28 18.72 -14.17
C MET A 242 -9.90 20.09 -13.99
N ARG A 243 -11.14 20.10 -13.51
CA ARG A 243 -11.92 21.33 -13.26
C ARG A 243 -11.33 22.11 -12.08
N PRO A 244 -11.50 23.45 -12.05
CA PRO A 244 -11.18 24.22 -10.85
C PRO A 244 -11.91 23.65 -9.63
N GLY A 245 -11.20 23.55 -8.51
CA GLY A 245 -11.70 22.97 -7.26
C GLY A 245 -11.54 21.44 -7.15
N THR A 246 -11.12 20.73 -8.21
CA THR A 246 -10.86 19.28 -8.13
C THR A 246 -9.79 18.99 -7.08
N THR A 247 -10.02 17.94 -6.28
CA THR A 247 -9.05 17.43 -5.31
C THR A 247 -8.34 16.19 -5.85
N VAL A 248 -7.02 16.18 -5.80
CA VAL A 248 -6.16 15.02 -6.11
C VAL A 248 -5.74 14.36 -4.81
N ILE A 249 -6.03 13.07 -4.64
CA ILE A 249 -5.64 12.26 -3.47
C ILE A 249 -4.67 11.18 -3.92
N ASN A 250 -3.47 11.16 -3.33
CA ASN A 250 -2.50 10.11 -3.58
C ASN A 250 -2.10 9.37 -2.30
N THR A 251 -2.61 8.16 -2.14
CA THR A 251 -2.27 7.20 -1.10
C THR A 251 -1.59 5.95 -1.69
N ALA A 252 -1.14 6.04 -2.94
CA ALA A 252 -0.50 4.93 -3.65
C ALA A 252 1.02 5.08 -3.70
N ARG A 253 1.56 5.87 -4.65
CA ARG A 253 3.01 6.14 -4.79
C ARG A 253 3.23 7.54 -5.33
N GLY A 254 4.27 8.22 -4.82
CA GLY A 254 4.63 9.57 -5.23
C GLY A 254 4.91 9.71 -6.73
N ASP A 255 5.57 8.71 -7.32
CA ASP A 255 5.95 8.71 -8.75
C ASP A 255 4.77 8.76 -9.73
N LEU A 256 3.54 8.52 -9.27
CA LEU A 256 2.35 8.64 -10.11
C LEU A 256 2.02 10.09 -10.49
N VAL A 257 2.53 11.06 -9.75
CA VAL A 257 2.21 12.48 -9.94
C VAL A 257 3.44 13.27 -10.33
N ASP A 258 3.34 14.08 -11.37
CA ASP A 258 4.30 15.14 -11.65
C ASP A 258 4.09 16.27 -10.62
N HIS A 259 4.94 16.29 -9.59
CA HIS A 259 4.83 17.24 -8.47
C HIS A 259 5.01 18.69 -8.89
N GLU A 260 5.88 18.97 -9.88
CA GLU A 260 6.07 20.33 -10.40
C GLU A 260 4.82 20.80 -11.18
N ALA A 261 4.27 19.93 -12.00
CA ALA A 261 3.03 20.23 -12.71
C ALA A 261 1.84 20.41 -11.76
N LEU A 262 1.78 19.61 -10.69
CA LEU A 262 0.75 19.75 -9.64
C LEU A 262 0.94 21.05 -8.87
N ALA A 263 2.17 21.41 -8.48
CA ALA A 263 2.48 22.65 -7.78
C ALA A 263 2.04 23.89 -8.59
N ASP A 264 2.25 23.89 -9.90
CA ASP A 264 1.78 24.98 -10.79
C ASP A 264 0.26 25.21 -10.70
N ARG A 265 -0.53 24.15 -10.53
CA ARG A 265 -1.98 24.25 -10.39
C ARG A 265 -2.41 24.64 -8.97
N LEU A 266 -1.70 24.13 -7.97
CA LEU A 266 -1.96 24.45 -6.56
C LEU A 266 -1.65 25.92 -6.25
N GLU A 267 -0.58 26.49 -6.79
CA GLU A 267 -0.23 27.91 -6.63
C GLU A 267 -1.25 28.86 -7.26
N ARG A 268 -1.90 28.43 -8.35
CA ARG A 268 -3.03 29.20 -8.93
C ARG A 268 -4.28 29.16 -8.05
N GLY A 269 -4.32 28.27 -7.06
CA GLY A 269 -5.45 28.08 -6.18
C GLY A 269 -6.64 27.34 -6.82
N ASP A 270 -6.44 26.74 -7.99
CA ASP A 270 -7.52 26.10 -8.76
C ASP A 270 -7.59 24.58 -8.60
N LEU A 271 -6.64 23.95 -7.90
CA LEU A 271 -6.71 22.56 -7.46
C LEU A 271 -6.43 22.44 -5.96
N VAL A 272 -6.68 21.25 -5.44
CA VAL A 272 -6.42 20.83 -4.06
C VAL A 272 -5.69 19.50 -4.07
N ALA A 273 -4.78 19.26 -3.15
CA ALA A 273 -4.06 17.99 -3.04
C ALA A 273 -4.03 17.45 -1.62
N ILE A 274 -4.17 16.12 -1.50
CA ILE A 274 -3.90 15.34 -0.29
C ILE A 274 -2.92 14.24 -0.68
N LEU A 275 -1.69 14.35 -0.20
CA LEU A 275 -0.58 13.47 -0.58
C LEU A 275 -0.07 12.74 0.66
N ASP A 276 -0.33 11.44 0.75
CA ASP A 276 0.27 10.60 1.79
C ASP A 276 1.65 10.10 1.38
N VAL A 277 1.95 10.18 0.09
CA VAL A 277 3.21 9.74 -0.52
C VAL A 277 3.72 10.78 -1.53
N THR A 278 5.04 10.94 -1.57
CA THR A 278 5.72 11.84 -2.50
C THR A 278 6.94 11.15 -3.15
N SER A 279 7.51 11.76 -4.19
CA SER A 279 8.75 11.31 -4.82
C SER A 279 9.71 12.51 -4.99
N PRO A 280 10.86 12.53 -4.26
CA PRO A 280 11.26 11.52 -3.28
C PRO A 280 10.30 11.44 -2.08
N GLU A 281 10.36 10.33 -1.31
CA GLU A 281 9.48 10.07 -0.15
C GLU A 281 9.46 11.23 0.84
N ILE A 282 10.61 11.83 1.10
CA ILE A 282 10.75 13.08 1.83
C ILE A 282 11.12 14.17 0.82
N LEU A 283 10.21 15.08 0.56
CA LEU A 283 10.44 16.18 -0.35
C LEU A 283 11.59 17.08 0.16
N PRO A 284 12.44 17.59 -0.75
CA PRO A 284 13.43 18.60 -0.40
C PRO A 284 12.78 19.82 0.28
N SER A 285 13.48 20.45 1.21
CA SER A 285 12.99 21.66 1.90
C SER A 285 12.64 22.82 0.94
N THR A 286 13.18 22.78 -0.28
CA THR A 286 12.91 23.75 -1.35
C THR A 286 11.68 23.41 -2.19
N SER A 287 11.01 22.27 -1.92
CA SER A 287 9.83 21.90 -2.68
C SER A 287 8.69 22.91 -2.49
N ARG A 288 8.13 23.35 -3.60
CA ARG A 288 7.01 24.29 -3.65
C ARG A 288 5.76 23.73 -2.95
N LEU A 289 5.59 22.40 -2.93
CA LEU A 289 4.46 21.73 -2.29
C LEU A 289 4.36 22.02 -0.77
N TRP A 290 5.47 22.35 -0.09
CA TRP A 290 5.45 22.73 1.32
C TRP A 290 4.74 24.07 1.60
N SER A 291 4.73 24.97 0.61
CA SER A 291 4.19 26.33 0.74
C SER A 291 2.84 26.53 0.05
N THR A 292 2.32 25.54 -0.67
CA THR A 292 1.01 25.65 -1.33
C THR A 292 -0.13 25.55 -0.31
N PRO A 293 -1.05 26.53 -0.24
CA PRO A 293 -2.09 26.56 0.81
C PRO A 293 -3.16 25.50 0.65
N ASN A 294 -3.30 24.94 -0.56
CA ASN A 294 -4.30 23.95 -0.90
C ASN A 294 -3.75 22.51 -0.83
N THR A 295 -2.67 22.29 -0.08
CA THR A 295 -2.00 20.98 0.00
C THR A 295 -1.98 20.46 1.43
N VAL A 296 -2.33 19.19 1.60
CA VAL A 296 -2.13 18.42 2.82
C VAL A 296 -1.15 17.31 2.49
N ILE A 297 -0.06 17.22 3.24
CA ILE A 297 0.94 16.15 3.11
C ILE A 297 0.96 15.39 4.42
N THR A 298 0.81 14.06 4.36
CA THR A 298 0.91 13.15 5.51
C THR A 298 2.14 12.24 5.34
N PRO A 299 2.78 11.79 6.44
CA PRO A 299 4.06 11.10 6.39
C PRO A 299 3.92 9.60 6.14
N HIS A 300 3.27 9.21 5.02
CA HIS A 300 3.06 7.83 4.58
C HIS A 300 2.39 6.95 5.66
N ILE A 301 1.24 7.41 6.16
CA ILE A 301 0.49 6.77 7.26
C ILE A 301 -0.83 6.14 6.83
N ALA A 302 -1.17 6.15 5.55
CA ALA A 302 -2.41 5.55 5.05
C ALA A 302 -2.44 4.03 5.24
N GLY A 303 -1.27 3.36 5.23
CA GLY A 303 -1.14 1.94 5.52
C GLY A 303 -1.24 1.63 7.01
N SER A 304 -1.06 0.34 7.34
CA SER A 304 -1.16 -0.12 8.73
C SER A 304 -0.18 0.60 9.65
N ALA A 305 -0.70 1.22 10.70
CA ALA A 305 0.04 1.91 11.74
C ALA A 305 -0.53 1.59 13.13
N GLY A 306 0.28 1.66 14.16
CA GLY A 306 -0.15 1.47 15.56
C GLY A 306 -0.88 0.13 15.77
N ASN A 307 -2.13 0.18 16.22
CA ASN A 307 -2.94 -1.00 16.51
C ASN A 307 -3.33 -1.82 15.28
N GLU A 308 -3.19 -1.28 14.08
CA GLU A 308 -3.49 -2.01 12.83
C GLU A 308 -2.40 -3.02 12.45
N LEU A 309 -1.18 -2.88 13.01
CA LEU A 309 -0.05 -3.78 12.77
C LEU A 309 -0.38 -5.23 13.16
N GLY A 310 -1.20 -5.43 14.18
CA GLY A 310 -1.67 -6.76 14.57
C GLY A 310 -2.43 -7.51 13.47
N ARG A 311 -3.08 -6.79 12.52
CA ARG A 311 -3.72 -7.38 11.35
C ARG A 311 -2.70 -8.01 10.40
N LEU A 312 -1.53 -7.38 10.26
CA LEU A 312 -0.42 -7.90 9.44
C LEU A 312 0.17 -9.16 10.07
N ALA A 313 0.41 -9.13 11.40
CA ALA A 313 0.89 -10.28 12.16
C ALA A 313 -0.06 -11.47 12.03
N THR A 314 -1.36 -11.25 12.31
CA THR A 314 -2.38 -12.30 12.20
C THR A 314 -2.40 -12.92 10.80
N ASN A 315 -2.40 -12.08 9.74
CA ASN A 315 -2.37 -12.60 8.36
C ASN A 315 -1.10 -13.42 8.08
N THR A 316 0.06 -12.94 8.53
CA THR A 316 1.34 -13.64 8.32
C THR A 316 1.37 -14.96 9.06
N VAL A 317 0.96 -14.99 10.34
CA VAL A 317 0.87 -16.21 11.14
C VAL A 317 -0.09 -17.22 10.51
N ASP A 318 -1.26 -16.77 10.04
CA ASP A 318 -2.23 -17.63 9.37
C ASP A 318 -1.69 -18.24 8.08
N GLU A 319 -0.92 -17.50 7.29
CA GLU A 319 -0.25 -17.98 6.07
C GLU A 319 0.83 -19.00 6.41
N VAL A 320 1.68 -18.73 7.42
CA VAL A 320 2.74 -19.66 7.85
C VAL A 320 2.14 -20.96 8.40
N LEU A 321 1.12 -20.88 9.26
CA LEU A 321 0.43 -22.04 9.80
C LEU A 321 -0.23 -22.88 8.69
N HIS A 322 -0.83 -22.20 7.71
CA HIS A 322 -1.42 -22.89 6.57
C HIS A 322 -0.36 -23.59 5.72
N LEU A 323 0.75 -22.90 5.41
CA LEU A 323 1.87 -23.47 4.65
C LEU A 323 2.41 -24.75 5.33
N VAL A 324 2.67 -24.69 6.62
CA VAL A 324 3.24 -25.84 7.36
C VAL A 324 2.26 -27.04 7.38
N ARG A 325 0.95 -26.76 7.43
CA ARG A 325 -0.10 -27.82 7.42
C ARG A 325 -0.34 -28.44 6.05
N THR A 326 -0.26 -27.64 4.99
CA THR A 326 -0.73 -28.03 3.64
C THR A 326 0.38 -28.07 2.58
N GLY A 327 1.55 -27.51 2.85
CA GLY A 327 2.65 -27.38 1.89
C GLY A 327 2.58 -26.15 0.98
N ALA A 328 1.54 -25.31 1.07
CA ALA A 328 1.38 -24.13 0.23
C ALA A 328 0.79 -22.95 1.01
N PHE A 329 1.10 -21.71 0.61
CA PHE A 329 0.40 -20.52 1.08
C PHE A 329 -1.02 -20.47 0.51
N ARG A 330 -1.96 -19.89 1.26
CA ARG A 330 -3.33 -19.61 0.74
C ARG A 330 -3.29 -18.57 -0.38
N ARG A 331 -2.39 -17.59 -0.25
CA ARG A 331 -2.26 -16.44 -1.16
C ARG A 331 -0.81 -16.28 -1.62
N PRO A 332 -0.32 -17.22 -2.44
CA PRO A 332 1.03 -17.09 -2.99
C PRO A 332 1.11 -15.90 -3.95
N ILE A 333 2.26 -15.25 -3.95
CA ILE A 333 2.59 -14.19 -4.92
C ILE A 333 3.14 -14.88 -6.17
N THR A 334 2.49 -14.70 -7.30
CA THR A 334 2.99 -15.17 -8.59
C THR A 334 4.00 -14.20 -9.19
N ILE A 335 4.87 -14.67 -10.10
CA ILE A 335 5.83 -13.82 -10.81
C ILE A 335 5.10 -12.69 -11.56
N ALA A 336 3.94 -12.98 -12.18
CA ALA A 336 3.12 -11.96 -12.83
C ALA A 336 2.60 -10.91 -11.83
N ALA A 337 2.21 -11.32 -10.62
CA ALA A 337 1.77 -10.40 -9.58
C ALA A 337 2.93 -9.53 -9.04
N LEU A 338 4.17 -10.05 -9.01
CA LEU A 338 5.34 -9.26 -8.63
C LEU A 338 5.58 -8.08 -9.56
N ALA A 339 5.38 -8.27 -10.86
CA ALA A 339 5.52 -7.20 -11.84
C ALA A 339 4.51 -6.04 -11.63
N LEU A 340 3.38 -6.32 -10.98
CA LEU A 340 2.31 -5.36 -10.70
C LEU A 340 2.33 -4.83 -9.25
N GLN A 341 3.19 -5.35 -8.37
CA GLN A 341 3.33 -4.81 -7.02
C GLN A 341 4.10 -3.48 -7.08
N ALA A 342 3.49 -2.46 -6.56
CA ALA A 342 4.12 -1.15 -6.41
C ALA A 342 5.01 -1.08 -5.17
#